data_c8bfc644db257c4775e6d59eb9855d95
#
_entry.id   c8bfc644db257c4775e6d59eb9855d95
#
_cell.length_a   1.000
_cell.length_b   1.000
_cell.length_c   1.000
_cell.angle_alpha   90.00
_cell.angle_beta   90.00
_cell.angle_gamma   90.00
#
_symmetry.space_group_name_H-M   'P 1'
#
loop_
_entity.id
_entity.type
_entity.pdbx_description
1 polymer ?
#
loop_
_entity_poly.entity_id
_entity_poly.type
_entity_poly.pdbx_seq_one_letter_code
_entity_poly.pdbx_strand_id
1 'polypeptide(L)'
;MTLGQKLKQTRLARGMTQSQVVGDRITRNMLSQIENDLASPSVGTLEYLASVLNVRLSWLLADEQEDMIDRYLDRGTLLALYDGGLRAVCV
;
A
#
# COMPACT_ATOMS: atom_id res chain seq x y z
N MET A 1 0.93 -6.57 -6.56
CA MET A 1 -0.10 -6.81 -5.53
C MET A 1 -0.97 -5.59 -5.41
N THR A 2 -2.28 -5.76 -5.44
CA THR A 2 -3.19 -4.63 -5.31
C THR A 2 -3.29 -4.19 -3.86
N LEU A 3 -3.87 -3.00 -3.65
CA LEU A 3 -4.09 -2.49 -2.30
C LEU A 3 -4.93 -3.47 -1.47
N GLY A 4 -6.00 -3.99 -2.07
CA GLY A 4 -6.86 -4.94 -1.38
C GLY A 4 -6.13 -6.21 -0.99
N GLN A 5 -5.32 -6.74 -1.89
CA GLN A 5 -4.52 -7.92 -1.61
C GLN A 5 -3.51 -7.64 -0.50
N LYS A 6 -2.90 -6.46 -0.53
CA LYS A 6 -1.93 -6.09 0.49
C LYS A 6 -2.58 -5.98 1.86
N LEU A 7 -3.76 -5.38 1.92
CA LEU A 7 -4.53 -5.29 3.16
C LEU A 7 -4.87 -6.67 3.69
N LYS A 8 -5.37 -7.54 2.82
CA LYS A 8 -5.76 -8.88 3.23
C LYS A 8 -4.56 -9.68 3.75
N GLN A 9 -3.47 -9.64 3.02
CA GLN A 9 -2.29 -10.39 3.42
C GLN A 9 -1.68 -9.86 4.71
N THR A 10 -1.69 -8.56 4.88
CA THR A 10 -1.20 -7.97 6.12
C THR A 10 -2.07 -8.40 7.29
N ARG A 11 -3.40 -8.39 7.10
CA ARG A 11 -4.32 -8.84 8.14
C ARG A 11 -4.05 -10.28 8.53
N LEU A 12 -3.90 -11.14 7.53
CA LEU A 12 -3.64 -12.55 7.79
C LEU A 12 -2.29 -12.76 8.47
N ALA A 13 -1.28 -12.00 8.05
CA ALA A 13 0.04 -12.09 8.65
C ALA A 13 0.02 -11.66 10.13
N ARG A 14 -0.90 -10.75 10.48
CA ARG A 14 -1.06 -10.33 11.87
C ARG A 14 -1.97 -11.27 12.65
N GLY A 15 -2.52 -12.30 12.02
CA GLY A 15 -3.42 -13.22 12.67
C GLY A 15 -4.75 -12.63 13.05
N MET A 16 -5.22 -11.62 12.31
CA MET A 16 -6.46 -10.92 12.63
C MET A 16 -7.60 -11.37 11.73
N THR A 17 -8.79 -11.44 12.31
CA THR A 17 -10.02 -11.67 11.54
C THR A 17 -10.51 -10.34 10.97
N GLN A 18 -11.42 -10.42 10.00
CA GLN A 18 -12.05 -9.20 9.49
C GLN A 18 -12.77 -8.46 10.61
N SER A 19 -13.47 -9.19 11.49
CA SER A 19 -14.17 -8.55 12.60
C SER A 19 -13.24 -7.78 13.51
N GLN A 20 -12.06 -8.32 13.76
CA GLN A 20 -11.09 -7.63 14.61
C GLN A 20 -10.57 -6.36 13.96
N VAL A 21 -10.39 -6.40 12.65
CA VAL A 21 -9.86 -5.23 11.94
C VAL A 21 -10.91 -4.11 11.86
N VAL A 22 -12.16 -4.45 11.56
CA VAL A 22 -13.16 -3.41 11.32
C VAL A 22 -13.59 -2.67 12.60
N GLY A 23 -13.61 -3.35 13.74
CA GLY A 23 -14.04 -2.72 14.98
C GLY A 23 -15.40 -2.07 14.80
N ASP A 24 -15.50 -0.81 15.21
CA ASP A 24 -16.74 -0.02 15.08
C ASP A 24 -16.71 0.94 13.91
N ARG A 25 -15.62 0.95 13.14
CA ARG A 25 -15.40 2.02 12.17
C ARG A 25 -16.01 1.73 10.81
N ILE A 26 -15.91 0.49 10.37
CA ILE A 26 -16.45 0.08 9.09
C ILE A 26 -17.10 -1.27 9.27
N THR A 27 -17.82 -1.73 8.24
CA THR A 27 -18.47 -3.04 8.32
C THR A 27 -17.56 -4.11 7.75
N ARG A 28 -17.79 -5.35 8.15
CA ARG A 28 -17.07 -6.49 7.59
C ARG A 28 -17.30 -6.58 6.09
N ASN A 29 -18.51 -6.28 5.65
CA ASN A 29 -18.82 -6.32 4.23
C ASN A 29 -17.98 -5.31 3.46
N MET A 30 -17.81 -4.10 4.01
CA MET A 30 -16.98 -3.10 3.37
C MET A 30 -15.54 -3.56 3.31
N LEU A 31 -15.00 -4.10 4.39
CA LEU A 31 -13.63 -4.60 4.38
C LEU A 31 -13.46 -5.70 3.35
N SER A 32 -14.42 -6.62 3.28
CA SER A 32 -14.37 -7.70 2.31
C SER A 32 -14.31 -7.16 0.89
N GLN A 33 -15.13 -6.16 0.59
CA GLN A 33 -15.12 -5.54 -0.74
C GLN A 33 -13.79 -4.87 -1.03
N ILE A 34 -13.22 -4.19 -0.05
CA ILE A 34 -11.92 -3.55 -0.23
C ILE A 34 -10.83 -4.60 -0.47
N GLU A 35 -10.84 -5.67 0.31
CA GLU A 35 -9.84 -6.72 0.16
C GLU A 35 -9.95 -7.44 -1.18
N ASN A 36 -11.11 -7.46 -1.77
CA ASN A 36 -11.33 -8.09 -3.08
C ASN A 36 -11.28 -7.08 -4.23
N ASP A 37 -10.88 -5.86 -3.94
CA ASP A 37 -10.76 -4.80 -4.94
C ASP A 37 -12.07 -4.43 -5.61
N LEU A 38 -13.18 -4.66 -4.90
CA LEU A 38 -14.50 -4.30 -5.37
C LEU A 38 -14.91 -2.90 -4.92
N ALA A 39 -14.18 -2.33 -3.98
CA ALA A 39 -14.43 -0.99 -3.48
C ALA A 39 -13.10 -0.32 -3.15
N SER A 40 -13.07 1.00 -3.32
CA SER A 40 -11.89 1.79 -2.97
C SER A 40 -12.13 2.49 -1.65
N PRO A 41 -11.24 2.31 -0.67
CA PRO A 41 -11.41 2.98 0.62
C PRO A 41 -11.08 4.47 0.49
N SER A 42 -11.73 5.28 1.31
CA SER A 42 -11.36 6.68 1.44
C SER A 42 -10.03 6.80 2.18
N VAL A 43 -9.44 8.01 2.14
CA VAL A 43 -8.19 8.26 2.86
C VAL A 43 -8.38 8.00 4.35
N GLY A 44 -9.50 8.44 4.92
CA GLY A 44 -9.75 8.21 6.34
C GLY A 44 -9.85 6.73 6.67
N THR A 45 -10.50 5.96 5.80
CA THR A 45 -10.58 4.51 6.00
C THR A 45 -9.21 3.87 5.89
N LEU A 46 -8.39 4.31 4.92
CA LEU A 46 -7.03 3.79 4.79
C LEU A 46 -6.19 4.11 6.01
N GLU A 47 -6.30 5.32 6.54
CA GLU A 47 -5.57 5.70 7.74
C GLU A 47 -5.97 4.82 8.92
N TYR A 48 -7.26 4.56 9.05
CA TYR A 48 -7.75 3.68 10.09
C TYR A 48 -7.16 2.28 9.93
N LEU A 49 -7.24 1.72 8.73
CA LEU A 49 -6.74 0.37 8.48
C LEU A 49 -5.24 0.28 8.72
N ALA A 50 -4.49 1.29 8.29
CA ALA A 50 -3.05 1.32 8.52
C ALA A 50 -2.74 1.30 10.01
N SER A 51 -3.51 2.06 10.78
CA SER A 51 -3.33 2.12 12.23
C SER A 51 -3.61 0.78 12.89
N VAL A 52 -4.73 0.16 12.52
CA VAL A 52 -5.12 -1.13 13.11
C VAL A 52 -4.12 -2.23 12.75
N LEU A 53 -3.66 -2.23 11.51
CA LEU A 53 -2.71 -3.23 11.04
C LEU A 53 -1.27 -2.89 11.42
N ASN A 54 -1.06 -1.72 12.00
CA ASN A 54 0.25 -1.25 12.44
C ASN A 54 1.24 -1.19 11.29
N VAL A 55 0.83 -0.60 10.20
CA VAL A 55 1.67 -0.36 9.04
C VAL A 55 1.53 1.10 8.65
N ARG A 56 2.47 1.58 7.85
CA ARG A 56 2.41 2.96 7.38
C ARG A 56 1.45 3.08 6.22
N LEU A 57 0.72 4.18 6.18
CA LEU A 57 -0.15 4.46 5.05
C LEU A 57 0.66 4.50 3.76
N SER A 58 1.83 5.10 3.79
CA SER A 58 2.69 5.15 2.61
C SER A 58 3.05 3.75 2.11
N TRP A 59 3.24 2.81 3.02
CA TRP A 59 3.54 1.45 2.62
C TRP A 59 2.35 0.80 1.91
N LEU A 60 1.14 1.05 2.40
CA LEU A 60 -0.06 0.51 1.75
C LEU A 60 -0.23 1.04 0.33
N LEU A 61 0.15 2.28 0.11
CA LEU A 61 -0.01 2.93 -1.18
C LEU A 61 1.19 2.78 -2.10
N ALA A 62 2.22 2.08 -1.66
CA ALA A 62 3.49 2.06 -2.36
C ALA A 62 3.50 1.17 -3.61
N ASP A 63 2.58 0.21 -3.70
CA ASP A 63 2.63 -0.76 -4.79
C ASP A 63 2.64 -0.12 -6.16
N GLU A 64 1.71 0.80 -6.40
CA GLU A 64 1.62 1.45 -7.70
C GLU A 64 2.83 2.34 -7.95
N GLN A 65 3.30 3.00 -6.91
CA GLN A 65 4.47 3.85 -7.03
C GLN A 65 5.71 3.03 -7.29
N GLU A 66 5.82 1.88 -6.63
CA GLU A 66 6.96 1.00 -6.87
C GLU A 66 6.97 0.49 -8.30
N ASP A 67 5.81 0.13 -8.83
CA ASP A 67 5.73 -0.31 -10.20
C ASP A 67 6.19 0.77 -11.16
N MET A 68 5.78 2.01 -10.93
CA MET A 68 6.20 3.12 -11.76
C MET A 68 7.70 3.35 -11.67
N ILE A 69 8.21 3.31 -10.46
CA ILE A 69 9.65 3.49 -10.24
C ILE A 69 10.42 2.37 -10.94
N ASP A 70 9.96 1.15 -10.81
CA ASP A 70 10.62 0.02 -11.43
C ASP A 70 10.70 0.17 -12.93
N ARG A 71 9.63 0.67 -13.55
CA ARG A 71 9.63 0.88 -14.98
C ARG A 71 10.70 1.87 -15.41
N TYR A 72 10.87 2.92 -14.65
CA TYR A 72 11.89 3.92 -14.96
C TYR A 72 13.27 3.41 -14.64
N LEU A 73 13.44 2.75 -13.51
CA LEU A 73 14.73 2.27 -13.08
C LEU A 73 15.26 1.16 -13.97
N ASP A 74 14.38 0.32 -14.47
CA ASP A 74 14.78 -0.77 -15.35
C ASP A 74 15.46 -0.27 -16.61
N ARG A 75 15.27 1.00 -16.92
CA ARG A 75 15.91 1.59 -18.07
C ARG A 75 17.22 2.27 -17.74
N GLY A 76 17.68 2.11 -16.52
CA GLY A 76 18.94 2.67 -16.10
C GLY A 76 18.92 4.16 -15.87
N THR A 77 17.77 4.76 -15.80
CA THR A 77 17.68 6.20 -15.63
C THR A 77 17.97 6.66 -14.21
N LEU A 78 17.89 5.76 -13.27
CA LEU A 78 18.11 6.10 -11.89
C LEU A 78 19.47 6.75 -11.68
N LEU A 79 20.46 6.24 -12.35
CA LEU A 79 21.82 6.74 -12.17
C LEU A 79 21.93 8.20 -12.55
N ALA A 80 21.18 8.61 -13.52
CA ALA A 80 21.19 10.00 -13.96
C ALA A 80 20.52 10.91 -12.93
N LEU A 81 19.67 10.38 -12.14
CA LEU A 81 18.96 11.19 -11.19
C LEU A 81 19.77 11.50 -9.96
N TYR A 82 20.71 10.70 -9.74
CA TYR A 82 21.50 10.88 -8.56
C TYR A 82 22.83 11.48 -8.82
N ASP A 83 22.95 11.45 -9.14
CA ASP A 83 23.90 11.79 -9.11
C ASP A 83 23.85 12.80 -9.12
N GLY A 84 23.53 12.89 -8.97
CA GLY A 84 23.60 13.11 -8.93
C GLY A 84 23.06 13.52 -8.83
N GLY A 85 23.28 13.82 -8.81
CA GLY A 85 23.13 13.50 -8.68
C GLY A 85 22.68 13.47 -8.72
N LEU A 86 23.11 13.64 -8.67
CA LEU A 86 23.17 13.09 -8.82
C LEU A 86 22.98 12.89 -8.97
N ARG A 87 23.38 13.25 -9.29
CA ARG A 87 23.62 12.74 -9.60
C ARG A 87 23.18 12.37 -9.82
N ALA A 88 23.39 12.88 -10.19
CA ALA A 88 23.32 12.23 -10.49
C ALA A 88 23.03 11.87 -10.59
N VAL A 89 23.37 12.03 -10.86
CA VAL A 89 23.31 11.38 -10.98
C VAL A 89 23.11 10.92 -10.94
N CYS A 90 23.42 10.98 -11.12
CA CYS A 90 23.40 10.46 -11.14
C CYS A 90 23.31 10.35 -11.12
N VAL A 91 23.67 10.37 -11.39
CA VAL A 91 23.72 10.12 -11.31
C VAL A 91 23.82 10.09 -11.28
#